data_61fde6e1ca5772995f0585127d7bbc9f
#
_entry.id   61fde6e1ca5772995f0585127d7bbc9f
#
_cell.length_a   1.000
_cell.length_b   1.000
_cell.length_c   1.000
_cell.angle_alpha   90.00
_cell.angle_beta   90.00
_cell.angle_gamma   90.00
#
_symmetry.space_group_name_H-M   'P 1'
#
loop_
_entity.id
_entity.type
_entity.pdbx_description
1 polymer ?
#
loop_
_entity_poly.entity_id
_entity_poly.type
_entity_poly.pdbx_seq_one_letter_code
_entity_poly.pdbx_strand_id
1 'polypeptide(L)'
;MKVIILAGGFGSRLSEYTDTVPKPMVEVGGKPILWHIMNLYAQYNHREFILALGYKGEVIKKYFSKKFVDWDINSVDTGLNTMTGGRVKRLQKIIGNETCMLTYGDGLSNINLDLLINFHKSHGKLVTVSAVHPPARFGAIKLDGDKVMSFKEKSNLDQGWINGGFFVIEPGFFNLINDDQTYLEREPLEKAAKLGELIAYRHTDFWKCMDTKRDKDDLESIISKEIPWLKKQ
;
A
#
# COMPACT_ATOMS: atom_id res chain seq x y z
N MET A 1 16.78 1.34 -3.15
CA MET A 1 15.73 0.89 -4.09
C MET A 1 14.65 1.96 -4.08
N LYS A 2 14.20 2.40 -5.25
CA LYS A 2 13.13 3.40 -5.40
C LYS A 2 11.80 2.86 -4.89
N VAL A 3 11.00 3.72 -4.26
CA VAL A 3 9.67 3.37 -3.72
C VAL A 3 8.61 4.20 -4.40
N ILE A 4 7.74 3.56 -5.16
CA ILE A 4 6.54 4.19 -5.74
C ILE A 4 5.43 4.17 -4.69
N ILE A 5 4.80 5.32 -4.45
CA ILE A 5 3.62 5.41 -3.58
C ILE A 5 2.44 5.97 -4.37
N LEU A 6 1.37 5.19 -4.48
CA LEU A 6 0.14 5.60 -5.14
C LEU A 6 -0.65 6.55 -4.24
N ALA A 7 -0.61 7.84 -4.55
CA ALA A 7 -1.18 8.92 -3.74
C ALA A 7 -2.16 9.82 -4.53
N GLY A 8 -2.67 9.35 -5.68
CA GLY A 8 -3.47 10.18 -6.58
C GLY A 8 -4.98 9.88 -6.62
N GLY A 9 -5.47 8.95 -5.80
CA GLY A 9 -6.89 8.58 -5.75
C GLY A 9 -7.79 9.61 -5.06
N PHE A 10 -9.09 9.60 -5.38
CA PHE A 10 -10.08 10.53 -4.80
C PHE A 10 -10.36 10.31 -3.31
N GLY A 11 -10.20 9.08 -2.80
CA GLY A 11 -10.44 8.75 -1.39
C GLY A 11 -11.89 8.88 -0.96
N SER A 12 -12.86 8.67 -1.86
CA SER A 12 -14.30 8.94 -1.66
C SER A 12 -14.94 8.24 -0.46
N ARG A 13 -14.37 7.12 0.01
CA ARG A 13 -14.86 6.41 1.21
C ARG A 13 -14.53 7.12 2.53
N LEU A 14 -13.70 8.16 2.48
CA LEU A 14 -13.29 8.99 3.62
C LEU A 14 -13.65 10.46 3.36
N SER A 15 -14.80 10.72 2.72
CA SER A 15 -15.25 12.04 2.25
C SER A 15 -15.22 13.12 3.34
N GLU A 16 -15.53 12.78 4.59
CA GLU A 16 -15.48 13.69 5.74
C GLU A 16 -14.14 14.45 5.88
N TYR A 17 -13.05 13.89 5.35
CA TYR A 17 -11.70 14.48 5.35
C TYR A 17 -11.24 14.86 3.95
N THR A 18 -11.60 14.06 2.94
CA THR A 18 -11.05 14.21 1.59
C THR A 18 -11.64 15.38 0.80
N ASP A 19 -12.69 16.00 1.33
CA ASP A 19 -13.18 17.30 0.83
C ASP A 19 -12.18 18.44 1.07
N THR A 20 -11.29 18.31 2.03
CA THR A 20 -10.29 19.33 2.36
C THR A 20 -8.87 18.90 1.98
N VAL A 21 -8.47 17.69 2.29
CA VAL A 21 -7.14 17.15 2.00
C VAL A 21 -7.23 15.80 1.27
N PRO A 22 -6.25 15.42 0.40
CA PRO A 22 -6.27 14.09 -0.21
C PRO A 22 -6.04 13.01 0.85
N LYS A 23 -6.59 11.82 0.66
CA LYS A 23 -6.54 10.70 1.62
C LYS A 23 -5.14 10.43 2.22
N PRO A 24 -4.04 10.46 1.43
CA PRO A 24 -2.69 10.27 1.97
C PRO A 24 -2.24 11.38 2.94
N MET A 25 -2.94 12.53 2.96
CA MET A 25 -2.64 13.65 3.85
C MET A 25 -3.53 13.69 5.10
N VAL A 26 -4.45 12.75 5.26
CA VAL A 26 -5.20 12.62 6.52
C VAL A 26 -4.24 12.23 7.63
N GLU A 27 -4.27 13.00 8.72
CA GLU A 27 -3.32 12.83 9.82
C GLU A 27 -3.74 11.69 10.76
N VAL A 28 -2.73 11.00 11.24
CA VAL A 28 -2.78 9.99 12.31
C VAL A 28 -1.62 10.28 13.25
N GLY A 29 -1.89 10.52 14.53
CA GLY A 29 -0.86 10.93 15.49
C GLY A 29 -0.13 12.24 15.12
N GLY A 30 -0.86 13.19 14.51
CA GLY A 30 -0.32 14.51 14.12
C GLY A 30 0.62 14.50 12.92
N LYS A 31 0.67 13.41 12.15
CA LYS A 31 1.41 13.29 10.88
C LYS A 31 0.52 12.68 9.80
N PRO A 32 0.64 13.11 8.51
CA PRO A 32 -0.05 12.45 7.41
C PRO A 32 0.24 10.94 7.37
N ILE A 33 -0.75 10.12 7.02
CA ILE A 33 -0.51 8.67 6.87
C ILE A 33 0.58 8.38 5.84
N LEU A 34 0.69 9.18 4.80
CA LEU A 34 1.77 9.11 3.81
C LEU A 34 3.15 9.27 4.45
N TRP A 35 3.29 10.18 5.43
CA TRP A 35 4.54 10.35 6.16
C TRP A 35 4.93 9.07 6.92
N HIS A 36 3.97 8.42 7.57
CA HIS A 36 4.22 7.16 8.28
C HIS A 36 4.66 6.04 7.34
N ILE A 37 4.03 5.94 6.16
CA ILE A 37 4.41 4.97 5.12
C ILE A 37 5.85 5.24 4.67
N MET A 38 6.19 6.47 4.30
CA MET A 38 7.55 6.83 3.88
C MET A 38 8.56 6.58 4.98
N ASN A 39 8.22 6.90 6.23
CA ASN A 39 9.09 6.66 7.38
C ASN A 39 9.35 5.16 7.61
N LEU A 40 8.35 4.29 7.41
CA LEU A 40 8.56 2.83 7.44
C LEU A 40 9.65 2.41 6.44
N TYR A 41 9.56 2.85 5.18
CA TYR A 41 10.56 2.53 4.17
C TYR A 41 11.94 3.12 4.51
N ALA A 42 11.98 4.35 5.01
CA ALA A 42 13.22 5.03 5.40
C ALA A 42 13.99 4.30 6.52
N GLN A 43 13.30 3.64 7.45
CA GLN A 43 13.90 2.80 8.50
C GLN A 43 14.66 1.59 7.95
N TYR A 44 14.37 1.18 6.70
CA TYR A 44 15.06 0.13 5.95
C TYR A 44 16.01 0.72 4.88
N ASN A 45 16.40 2.01 5.02
CA ASN A 45 17.28 2.72 4.08
C ASN A 45 16.72 2.90 2.67
N HIS A 46 15.40 2.76 2.47
CA HIS A 46 14.74 3.10 1.22
C HIS A 46 14.18 4.51 1.31
N ARG A 47 14.94 5.49 0.80
CA ARG A 47 14.70 6.92 0.97
C ARG A 47 14.46 7.68 -0.32
N GLU A 48 14.43 6.99 -1.46
CA GLU A 48 14.08 7.53 -2.77
C GLU A 48 12.59 7.26 -3.04
N PHE A 49 11.76 8.28 -2.91
CA PHE A 49 10.31 8.16 -3.04
C PHE A 49 9.83 8.80 -4.33
N ILE A 50 8.98 8.08 -5.07
CA ILE A 50 8.26 8.59 -6.24
C ILE A 50 6.78 8.60 -5.88
N LEU A 51 6.25 9.80 -5.63
CA LEU A 51 4.84 9.98 -5.28
C LEU A 51 4.02 10.14 -6.56
N ALA A 52 3.18 9.13 -6.86
CA ALA A 52 2.24 9.18 -7.98
C ALA A 52 1.02 10.02 -7.60
N LEU A 53 1.04 11.30 -7.94
CA LEU A 53 0.02 12.28 -7.58
C LEU A 53 -1.15 12.32 -8.56
N GLY A 54 -2.28 12.84 -8.11
CA GLY A 54 -3.50 13.09 -8.87
C GLY A 54 -4.41 14.05 -8.10
N TYR A 55 -5.51 13.56 -7.55
CA TYR A 55 -6.45 14.40 -6.79
C TYR A 55 -5.76 15.14 -5.65
N LYS A 56 -5.87 16.48 -5.66
CA LYS A 56 -5.23 17.40 -4.68
C LYS A 56 -3.73 17.14 -4.48
N GLY A 57 -3.03 16.73 -5.53
CA GLY A 57 -1.60 16.44 -5.49
C GLY A 57 -0.74 17.62 -5.04
N GLU A 58 -1.20 18.87 -5.29
CA GLU A 58 -0.56 20.10 -4.83
C GLU A 58 -0.44 20.19 -3.30
N VAL A 59 -1.41 19.65 -2.55
CA VAL A 59 -1.37 19.60 -1.08
C VAL A 59 -0.23 18.69 -0.61
N ILE A 60 -0.10 17.52 -1.23
CA ILE A 60 0.99 16.57 -0.96
C ILE A 60 2.33 17.23 -1.32
N LYS A 61 2.45 17.78 -2.53
CA LYS A 61 3.66 18.45 -3.00
C LYS A 61 4.09 19.59 -2.09
N LYS A 62 3.14 20.43 -1.64
CA LYS A 62 3.41 21.54 -0.72
C LYS A 62 3.92 21.06 0.64
N TYR A 63 3.34 19.98 1.19
CA TYR A 63 3.79 19.43 2.47
C TYR A 63 5.21 18.88 2.38
N PHE A 64 5.48 18.09 1.36
CA PHE A 64 6.76 17.42 1.17
C PHE A 64 7.82 18.27 0.44
N SER A 65 7.51 19.50 0.01
CA SER A 65 8.52 20.46 -0.46
C SER A 65 9.40 21.01 0.69
N LYS A 66 8.95 20.89 1.93
CA LYS A 66 9.80 21.12 3.09
C LYS A 66 10.90 20.07 3.09
N LYS A 67 12.16 20.49 3.26
CA LYS A 67 13.30 19.59 3.27
C LYS A 67 13.15 18.58 4.41
N PHE A 68 12.78 17.35 4.08
CA PHE A 68 12.95 16.23 5.00
C PHE A 68 14.41 15.82 4.85
N VAL A 69 15.17 15.95 5.92
CA VAL A 69 16.57 15.55 5.94
C VAL A 69 16.64 14.07 5.54
N ASP A 70 17.44 13.75 4.52
CA ASP A 70 17.72 12.41 4.02
C ASP A 70 16.64 11.71 3.16
N TRP A 71 15.53 12.37 2.78
CA TRP A 71 14.57 11.79 1.83
C TRP A 71 14.66 12.48 0.47
N ASP A 72 14.85 11.68 -0.58
CA ASP A 72 14.74 12.13 -1.98
C ASP A 72 13.31 11.89 -2.45
N ILE A 73 12.56 12.97 -2.68
CA ILE A 73 11.12 12.91 -2.96
C ILE A 73 10.83 13.51 -4.33
N ASN A 74 10.50 12.63 -5.27
CA ASN A 74 10.04 13.01 -6.59
C ASN A 74 8.50 12.95 -6.66
N SER A 75 7.85 14.12 -6.71
CA SER A 75 6.39 14.24 -6.80
C SER A 75 5.96 14.38 -8.27
N VAL A 76 5.37 13.32 -8.82
CA VAL A 76 4.98 13.23 -10.24
C VAL A 76 3.47 13.34 -10.38
N ASP A 77 3.00 14.33 -11.15
CA ASP A 77 1.59 14.36 -11.54
C ASP A 77 1.33 13.24 -12.56
N THR A 78 0.53 12.27 -12.15
CA THR A 78 0.14 11.13 -12.98
C THR A 78 -1.27 11.26 -13.56
N GLY A 79 -1.86 12.44 -13.47
CA GLY A 79 -3.19 12.77 -14.00
C GLY A 79 -4.32 12.49 -13.02
N LEU A 80 -5.41 13.27 -13.14
CA LEU A 80 -6.56 13.21 -12.23
C LEU A 80 -7.34 11.90 -12.41
N ASN A 81 -7.63 11.52 -13.66
CA ASN A 81 -8.51 10.40 -14.02
C ASN A 81 -7.72 9.12 -14.39
N THR A 82 -6.44 9.07 -14.09
CA THR A 82 -5.58 7.91 -14.34
C THR A 82 -5.80 6.86 -13.27
N MET A 83 -6.00 5.60 -13.66
CA MET A 83 -6.20 4.48 -12.75
C MET A 83 -4.86 4.00 -12.15
N THR A 84 -4.92 3.15 -11.14
CA THR A 84 -3.74 2.71 -10.36
C THR A 84 -2.63 2.13 -11.22
N GLY A 85 -2.94 1.27 -12.19
CA GLY A 85 -1.98 0.72 -13.16
C GLY A 85 -1.42 1.80 -14.08
N GLY A 86 -2.29 2.66 -14.63
CA GLY A 86 -1.86 3.77 -15.49
C GLY A 86 -0.87 4.69 -14.80
N ARG A 87 -1.09 5.01 -13.50
CA ARG A 87 -0.12 5.79 -12.71
C ARG A 87 1.23 5.12 -12.64
N VAL A 88 1.26 3.83 -12.35
CA VAL A 88 2.49 3.03 -12.34
C VAL A 88 3.17 3.06 -13.71
N LYS A 89 2.41 2.85 -14.79
CA LYS A 89 2.92 2.88 -16.18
C LYS A 89 3.62 4.20 -16.53
N ARG A 90 3.04 5.33 -16.14
CA ARG A 90 3.61 6.66 -16.37
C ARG A 90 4.97 6.86 -15.69
N LEU A 91 5.26 6.11 -14.62
CA LEU A 91 6.53 6.18 -13.90
C LEU A 91 7.61 5.26 -14.48
N GLN A 92 7.32 4.44 -15.48
CA GLN A 92 8.25 3.47 -16.06
C GLN A 92 9.59 4.10 -16.49
N LYS A 93 9.54 5.29 -17.12
CA LYS A 93 10.76 5.99 -17.57
C LYS A 93 11.63 6.47 -16.40
N ILE A 94 11.03 6.82 -15.26
CA ILE A 94 11.74 7.27 -14.05
C ILE A 94 12.37 6.09 -13.33
N ILE A 95 11.69 4.94 -13.33
CA ILE A 95 12.21 3.69 -12.74
C ILE A 95 13.33 3.13 -13.62
N GLY A 96 13.18 3.20 -14.95
CA GLY A 96 14.13 2.60 -15.89
C GLY A 96 14.09 1.08 -15.82
N ASN A 97 15.26 0.47 -15.79
CA ASN A 97 15.44 -0.99 -15.74
C ASN A 97 15.80 -1.48 -14.33
N GLU A 98 15.31 -0.81 -13.29
CA GLU A 98 15.60 -1.16 -11.91
C GLU A 98 14.41 -1.86 -11.25
N THR A 99 14.68 -2.85 -10.42
CA THR A 99 13.69 -3.38 -9.47
C THR A 99 13.24 -2.27 -8.53
N CYS A 100 11.96 -2.11 -8.31
CA CYS A 100 11.41 -1.09 -7.43
C CYS A 100 10.40 -1.67 -6.43
N MET A 101 10.13 -0.92 -5.38
CA MET A 101 9.02 -1.19 -4.48
C MET A 101 7.83 -0.31 -4.86
N LEU A 102 6.62 -0.83 -4.60
CA LEU A 102 5.38 -0.12 -4.80
C LEU A 102 4.46 -0.33 -3.59
N THR A 103 3.76 0.72 -3.18
CA THR A 103 2.72 0.61 -2.17
C THR A 103 1.59 1.61 -2.39
N TYR A 104 0.47 1.39 -1.69
CA TYR A 104 -0.63 2.35 -1.63
C TYR A 104 -0.34 3.44 -0.59
N GLY A 105 -1.00 4.59 -0.74
CA GLY A 105 -0.82 5.76 0.13
C GLY A 105 -1.68 5.77 1.40
N ASP A 106 -2.19 4.59 1.84
CA ASP A 106 -3.18 4.50 2.91
C ASP A 106 -3.03 3.25 3.80
N GLY A 107 -2.06 2.39 3.55
CA GLY A 107 -1.82 1.17 4.31
C GLY A 107 -0.56 1.23 5.17
N LEU A 108 -0.69 0.85 6.44
CA LEU A 108 0.40 0.73 7.41
C LEU A 108 0.64 -0.73 7.79
N SER A 109 1.89 -1.10 8.01
CA SER A 109 2.28 -2.46 8.40
C SER A 109 3.63 -2.43 9.12
N ASN A 110 3.88 -3.45 9.94
CA ASN A 110 5.22 -3.70 10.51
C ASN A 110 6.02 -4.73 9.68
N ILE A 111 5.69 -4.83 8.39
CA ILE A 111 6.38 -5.75 7.48
C ILE A 111 7.89 -5.50 7.45
N ASN A 112 8.65 -6.58 7.50
CA ASN A 112 10.11 -6.53 7.35
C ASN A 112 10.45 -6.44 5.86
N LEU A 113 10.86 -5.25 5.41
CA LEU A 113 11.16 -4.99 4.00
C LEU A 113 12.42 -5.72 3.52
N ASP A 114 13.40 -5.96 4.40
CA ASP A 114 14.61 -6.73 4.03
C ASP A 114 14.23 -8.18 3.72
N LEU A 115 13.36 -8.79 4.55
CA LEU A 115 12.85 -10.14 4.30
C LEU A 115 11.98 -10.21 3.04
N LEU A 116 11.14 -9.21 2.80
CA LEU A 116 10.32 -9.13 1.59
C LEU A 116 11.19 -9.08 0.32
N ILE A 117 12.24 -8.23 0.32
CA ILE A 117 13.16 -8.09 -0.81
C ILE A 117 13.97 -9.39 -1.03
N ASN A 118 14.47 -10.00 0.05
CA ASN A 118 15.22 -11.25 -0.05
C ASN A 118 14.33 -12.38 -0.58
N PHE A 119 13.08 -12.45 -0.14
CA PHE A 119 12.08 -13.38 -0.67
C PHE A 119 11.84 -13.15 -2.16
N HIS A 120 11.66 -11.90 -2.59
CA HIS A 120 11.49 -11.55 -4.00
C HIS A 120 12.68 -12.03 -4.85
N LYS A 121 13.90 -11.75 -4.41
CA LYS A 121 15.11 -12.17 -5.10
C LYS A 121 15.24 -13.71 -5.20
N SER A 122 14.73 -14.44 -4.21
CA SER A 122 14.87 -15.91 -4.15
C SER A 122 14.08 -16.65 -5.22
N HIS A 123 12.98 -16.09 -5.72
CA HIS A 123 12.13 -16.77 -6.70
C HIS A 123 12.28 -16.24 -8.13
N GLY A 124 12.88 -15.06 -8.35
CA GLY A 124 13.19 -14.50 -9.67
C GLY A 124 11.95 -14.21 -10.55
N LYS A 125 10.77 -13.95 -9.95
CA LYS A 125 9.53 -13.65 -10.66
C LYS A 125 9.29 -12.16 -10.75
N LEU A 126 8.38 -11.72 -11.65
CA LEU A 126 8.14 -10.31 -11.93
C LEU A 126 7.58 -9.52 -10.74
N VAL A 127 6.76 -10.13 -9.89
CA VAL A 127 6.07 -9.41 -8.80
C VAL A 127 6.01 -10.24 -7.54
N THR A 128 6.36 -9.63 -6.42
CA THR A 128 5.96 -10.08 -5.09
C THR A 128 4.91 -9.14 -4.54
N VAL A 129 3.82 -9.67 -4.01
CA VAL A 129 2.80 -8.94 -3.26
C VAL A 129 2.75 -9.41 -1.81
N SER A 130 2.63 -8.51 -0.85
CA SER A 130 2.39 -8.91 0.52
C SER A 130 0.94 -9.37 0.68
N ALA A 131 0.76 -10.64 1.04
CA ALA A 131 -0.54 -11.20 1.40
C ALA A 131 -0.75 -11.05 2.90
N VAL A 132 -1.88 -10.48 3.29
CA VAL A 132 -2.24 -10.20 4.69
C VAL A 132 -3.65 -10.71 5.01
N HIS A 133 -3.95 -10.88 6.29
CA HIS A 133 -5.33 -11.12 6.71
C HIS A 133 -6.03 -9.79 7.00
N PRO A 134 -7.23 -9.54 6.41
CA PRO A 134 -7.99 -8.34 6.75
C PRO A 134 -8.39 -8.36 8.22
N PRO A 135 -8.47 -7.19 8.90
CA PRO A 135 -9.04 -7.11 10.23
C PRO A 135 -10.47 -7.67 10.24
N ALA A 136 -10.78 -8.60 11.15
CA ALA A 136 -12.13 -9.15 11.26
C ALA A 136 -13.11 -8.04 11.66
N ARG A 137 -14.11 -7.81 10.80
CA ARG A 137 -15.17 -6.81 11.03
C ARG A 137 -16.42 -7.43 11.63
N PHE A 138 -16.61 -8.75 11.46
CA PHE A 138 -17.80 -9.50 11.85
C PHE A 138 -17.40 -10.84 12.47
N GLY A 139 -18.32 -11.43 13.23
CA GLY A 139 -18.20 -12.81 13.69
C GLY A 139 -18.29 -13.78 12.51
N ALA A 140 -17.43 -14.80 12.49
CA ALA A 140 -17.47 -15.89 11.52
C ALA A 140 -18.38 -17.01 11.99
N ILE A 141 -19.25 -17.52 11.09
CA ILE A 141 -20.18 -18.63 11.36
C ILE A 141 -19.80 -19.79 10.46
N LYS A 142 -19.63 -20.97 11.03
CA LYS A 142 -19.51 -22.22 10.25
C LYS A 142 -20.85 -22.96 10.30
N LEU A 143 -21.39 -23.23 9.12
CA LEU A 143 -22.69 -23.90 8.99
C LEU A 143 -22.54 -25.37 8.53
N ASP A 144 -23.50 -26.22 8.94
CA ASP A 144 -23.78 -27.53 8.37
C ASP A 144 -25.32 -27.58 8.14
N GLY A 145 -25.74 -27.43 6.89
CA GLY A 145 -27.10 -27.03 6.55
C GLY A 145 -27.46 -25.71 7.23
N ASP A 146 -28.58 -25.68 7.98
CA ASP A 146 -29.00 -24.52 8.75
C ASP A 146 -28.44 -24.49 10.19
N LYS A 147 -27.71 -25.53 10.58
CA LYS A 147 -27.14 -25.65 11.92
C LYS A 147 -25.83 -24.90 12.05
N VAL A 148 -25.72 -24.02 13.05
CA VAL A 148 -24.48 -23.33 13.38
C VAL A 148 -23.55 -24.27 14.14
N MET A 149 -22.44 -24.68 13.51
CA MET A 149 -21.43 -25.57 14.08
C MET A 149 -20.40 -24.82 14.91
N SER A 150 -20.09 -23.58 14.55
CA SER A 150 -19.24 -22.71 15.37
C SER A 150 -19.56 -21.25 15.09
N PHE A 151 -19.37 -20.42 16.10
CA PHE A 151 -19.40 -18.98 16.05
C PHE A 151 -18.09 -18.45 16.64
N LYS A 152 -17.36 -17.66 15.88
CA LYS A 152 -16.10 -17.04 16.32
C LYS A 152 -16.19 -15.55 16.14
N GLU A 153 -16.20 -14.79 17.22
CA GLU A 153 -16.18 -13.33 17.16
C GLU A 153 -14.80 -12.86 16.73
N LYS A 154 -14.75 -12.05 15.66
CA LYS A 154 -13.55 -11.34 15.17
C LYS A 154 -12.29 -12.19 14.95
N SER A 155 -12.43 -13.38 14.36
CA SER A 155 -11.29 -14.22 13.99
C SER A 155 -10.69 -13.78 12.65
N ASN A 156 -9.48 -13.23 12.67
CA ASN A 156 -8.77 -12.80 11.44
C ASN A 156 -8.32 -14.00 10.59
N LEU A 157 -8.07 -15.15 11.20
CA LEU A 157 -7.50 -16.33 10.52
C LEU A 157 -8.48 -17.02 9.56
N ASP A 158 -9.79 -16.82 9.76
CA ASP A 158 -10.83 -17.43 8.92
C ASP A 158 -11.20 -16.61 7.67
N GLN A 159 -10.58 -15.42 7.48
CA GLN A 159 -10.95 -14.47 6.41
C GLN A 159 -10.11 -14.54 5.13
N GLY A 160 -9.33 -15.58 4.92
CA GLY A 160 -8.50 -15.71 3.73
C GLY A 160 -7.40 -14.63 3.61
N TRP A 161 -6.67 -14.65 2.51
CA TRP A 161 -5.60 -13.71 2.21
C TRP A 161 -6.08 -12.61 1.27
N ILE A 162 -5.66 -11.37 1.53
CA ILE A 162 -5.93 -10.23 0.65
C ILE A 162 -4.62 -9.55 0.23
N ASN A 163 -4.70 -8.73 -0.82
CA ASN A 163 -3.63 -7.84 -1.23
C ASN A 163 -3.39 -6.78 -0.15
N GLY A 164 -2.25 -6.86 0.52
CA GLY A 164 -1.81 -5.91 1.56
C GLY A 164 -0.99 -4.73 1.05
N GLY A 165 -0.78 -4.62 -0.25
CA GLY A 165 0.19 -3.68 -0.81
C GLY A 165 1.62 -4.19 -0.62
N PHE A 166 2.59 -3.27 -0.43
CA PHE A 166 4.00 -3.60 -0.23
C PHE A 166 4.52 -4.61 -1.27
N PHE A 167 4.56 -4.13 -2.51
CA PHE A 167 5.05 -4.92 -3.63
C PHE A 167 6.56 -4.74 -3.83
N VAL A 168 7.19 -5.76 -4.41
CA VAL A 168 8.47 -5.63 -5.12
C VAL A 168 8.23 -6.02 -6.57
N ILE A 169 8.68 -5.18 -7.50
CA ILE A 169 8.33 -5.25 -8.91
C ILE A 169 9.58 -5.19 -9.78
N GLU A 170 9.71 -6.15 -10.69
CA GLU A 170 10.72 -6.15 -11.75
C GLU A 170 10.28 -5.30 -12.94
N PRO A 171 11.21 -4.71 -13.71
CA PRO A 171 10.89 -3.87 -14.87
C PRO A 171 9.97 -4.52 -15.90
N GLY A 172 10.06 -5.84 -16.06
CA GLY A 172 9.19 -6.60 -16.97
C GLY A 172 7.71 -6.49 -16.68
N PHE A 173 7.32 -6.23 -15.43
CA PHE A 173 5.91 -6.07 -15.04
C PHE A 173 5.21 -4.88 -15.71
N PHE A 174 5.95 -3.78 -15.98
CA PHE A 174 5.38 -2.61 -16.67
C PHE A 174 4.82 -2.94 -18.05
N ASN A 175 5.27 -4.04 -18.70
CA ASN A 175 4.76 -4.49 -20.00
C ASN A 175 3.37 -5.13 -19.90
N LEU A 176 2.92 -5.47 -18.69
CA LEU A 176 1.58 -6.00 -18.44
C LEU A 176 0.52 -4.90 -18.27
N ILE A 177 0.96 -3.63 -18.17
CA ILE A 177 0.08 -2.47 -18.01
C ILE A 177 -0.12 -1.83 -19.39
N ASN A 178 -1.36 -1.72 -19.84
CA ASN A 178 -1.68 -1.23 -21.17
C ASN A 178 -1.68 0.30 -21.25
N ASP A 179 -2.55 0.96 -20.48
CA ASP A 179 -2.85 2.39 -20.61
C ASP A 179 -3.25 3.04 -19.28
N ASP A 180 -3.68 4.30 -19.35
CA ASP A 180 -4.10 5.10 -18.20
C ASP A 180 -5.38 4.59 -17.52
N GLN A 181 -6.23 3.84 -18.21
CA GLN A 181 -7.48 3.29 -17.68
C GLN A 181 -7.29 1.91 -17.03
N THR A 182 -6.07 1.40 -17.04
CA THR A 182 -5.73 0.11 -16.45
C THR A 182 -5.69 0.20 -14.92
N TYR A 183 -6.49 -0.65 -14.25
CA TYR A 183 -6.40 -0.89 -12.82
C TYR A 183 -5.28 -1.89 -12.53
N LEU A 184 -4.34 -1.54 -11.65
CA LEU A 184 -3.23 -2.41 -11.25
C LEU A 184 -3.73 -3.77 -10.72
N GLU A 185 -4.79 -3.72 -9.91
CA GLU A 185 -5.35 -4.84 -9.16
C GLU A 185 -6.13 -5.84 -10.03
N ARG A 186 -6.45 -5.44 -11.25
CA ARG A 186 -7.19 -6.26 -12.22
C ARG A 186 -6.22 -6.88 -13.23
N GLU A 187 -6.31 -6.43 -14.49
CA GLU A 187 -5.61 -7.04 -15.62
C GLU A 187 -4.11 -7.29 -15.40
N PRO A 188 -3.26 -6.34 -14.91
CA PRO A 188 -1.83 -6.58 -14.76
C PRO A 188 -1.50 -7.67 -13.73
N LEU A 189 -2.09 -7.59 -12.53
CA LEU A 189 -1.85 -8.59 -11.48
C LEU A 189 -2.49 -9.94 -11.82
N GLU A 190 -3.68 -9.95 -12.47
CA GLU A 190 -4.31 -11.19 -12.94
C GLU A 190 -3.49 -11.86 -14.04
N LYS A 191 -2.93 -11.09 -15.00
CA LYS A 191 -2.02 -11.61 -16.01
C LYS A 191 -0.74 -12.17 -15.38
N ALA A 192 -0.11 -11.43 -14.45
CA ALA A 192 1.07 -11.91 -13.74
C ALA A 192 0.77 -13.23 -13.00
N ALA A 193 -0.38 -13.34 -12.35
CA ALA A 193 -0.80 -14.57 -11.66
C ALA A 193 -0.98 -15.74 -12.65
N LYS A 194 -1.68 -15.52 -13.78
CA LYS A 194 -1.88 -16.55 -14.83
C LYS A 194 -0.57 -17.03 -15.46
N LEU A 195 0.42 -16.14 -15.54
CA LEU A 195 1.76 -16.46 -16.04
C LEU A 195 2.68 -17.13 -15.00
N GLY A 196 2.24 -17.26 -13.75
CA GLY A 196 3.07 -17.74 -12.64
C GLY A 196 4.16 -16.76 -12.24
N GLU A 197 3.96 -15.47 -12.52
CA GLU A 197 4.92 -14.38 -12.27
C GLU A 197 4.53 -13.49 -11.07
N LEU A 198 3.42 -13.80 -10.37
CA LEU A 198 2.98 -13.15 -9.15
C LEU A 198 3.12 -14.09 -7.95
N ILE A 199 3.97 -13.74 -7.00
CA ILE A 199 4.24 -14.54 -5.80
C ILE A 199 3.80 -13.79 -4.56
N ALA A 200 3.19 -14.49 -3.60
CA ALA A 200 2.70 -13.92 -2.36
C ALA A 200 3.73 -14.09 -1.22
N TYR A 201 4.15 -12.97 -0.63
CA TYR A 201 4.85 -12.94 0.66
C TYR A 201 3.82 -12.88 1.77
N ARG A 202 3.74 -13.93 2.59
CA ARG A 202 2.75 -14.00 3.69
C ARG A 202 3.20 -13.18 4.88
N HIS A 203 2.42 -12.16 5.23
CA HIS A 203 2.63 -11.33 6.41
C HIS A 203 1.44 -11.50 7.37
N THR A 204 1.69 -12.04 8.54
CA THR A 204 0.67 -12.44 9.53
C THR A 204 0.57 -11.50 10.73
N ASP A 205 1.42 -10.48 10.77
CA ASP A 205 1.49 -9.51 11.86
C ASP A 205 0.72 -8.23 11.51
N PHE A 206 1.03 -7.10 12.11
CA PHE A 206 0.27 -5.86 11.99
C PHE A 206 0.18 -5.37 10.54
N TRP A 207 -1.05 -5.22 10.07
CA TRP A 207 -1.40 -4.52 8.84
C TRP A 207 -2.76 -3.84 9.01
N LYS A 208 -2.87 -2.57 8.59
CA LYS A 208 -4.13 -1.82 8.61
C LYS A 208 -4.14 -0.75 7.53
N CYS A 209 -5.21 -0.69 6.75
CA CYS A 209 -5.49 0.43 5.84
C CYS A 209 -6.44 1.44 6.51
N MET A 210 -6.36 2.69 6.08
CA MET A 210 -7.23 3.78 6.52
C MET A 210 -8.26 4.10 5.43
N ASP A 211 -9.34 3.31 5.34
CA ASP A 211 -10.37 3.49 4.33
C ASP A 211 -11.58 4.31 4.81
N THR A 212 -11.85 4.25 6.10
CA THR A 212 -13.01 4.89 6.73
C THR A 212 -12.59 5.70 7.95
N LYS A 213 -13.51 6.55 8.46
CA LYS A 213 -13.30 7.24 9.73
C LYS A 213 -12.96 6.29 10.87
N ARG A 214 -13.69 5.17 10.96
CA ARG A 214 -13.41 4.14 11.96
C ARG A 214 -11.96 3.62 11.87
N ASP A 215 -11.46 3.39 10.66
CA ASP A 215 -10.07 2.93 10.50
C ASP A 215 -9.08 4.00 10.98
N LYS A 216 -9.37 5.29 10.76
CA LYS A 216 -8.58 6.40 11.30
C LYS A 216 -8.61 6.41 12.83
N ASP A 217 -9.78 6.35 13.44
CA ASP A 217 -9.94 6.37 14.90
C ASP A 217 -9.23 5.18 15.56
N ASP A 218 -9.29 4.01 14.92
CA ASP A 218 -8.55 2.82 15.35
C ASP A 218 -7.03 3.04 15.27
N LEU A 219 -6.52 3.66 14.19
CA LEU A 219 -5.08 3.98 14.04
C LEU A 219 -4.64 5.00 15.11
N GLU A 220 -5.44 6.02 15.40
CA GLU A 220 -5.18 6.97 16.51
C GLU A 220 -5.10 6.23 17.86
N SER A 221 -6.01 5.31 18.12
CA SER A 221 -5.98 4.49 19.33
C SER A 221 -4.74 3.58 19.42
N ILE A 222 -4.24 3.10 18.29
CA ILE A 222 -3.02 2.28 18.22
C ILE A 222 -1.81 3.16 18.53
N ILE A 223 -1.66 4.31 17.84
CA ILE A 223 -0.53 5.22 18.04
C ILE A 223 -0.41 5.69 19.48
N SER A 224 -1.54 5.94 20.15
CA SER A 224 -1.53 6.40 21.55
C SER A 224 -0.93 5.39 22.53
N LYS A 225 -0.81 4.12 22.13
CA LYS A 225 -0.26 3.03 22.94
C LYS A 225 1.15 2.63 22.49
N GLU A 226 1.29 2.27 21.24
CA GLU A 226 2.53 1.85 20.60
C GLU A 226 2.38 2.05 19.09
N ILE A 227 3.48 2.35 18.42
CA ILE A 227 3.51 2.50 16.96
C ILE A 227 4.09 1.22 16.35
N PRO A 228 3.24 0.26 15.92
CA PRO A 228 3.70 -1.06 15.49
C PRO A 228 4.63 -1.03 14.27
N TRP A 229 4.48 -0.03 13.40
CA TRP A 229 5.28 0.14 12.18
C TRP A 229 6.59 0.93 12.38
N LEU A 230 6.95 1.26 13.61
CA LEU A 230 8.30 1.71 13.92
C LEU A 230 9.18 0.49 14.22
N LYS A 231 10.32 0.39 13.54
CA LYS A 231 11.32 -0.66 13.81
C LYS A 231 11.78 -0.52 15.27
N LYS A 232 11.58 -1.57 16.05
CA LYS A 232 12.15 -1.62 17.40
C LYS A 232 13.68 -1.62 17.27
N GLN A 233 14.32 -0.67 17.93
CA GLN A 233 15.79 -0.58 18.00
C GLN A 233 16.37 -1.78 18.77
#